data_c5cb220842c6afbe0d9676b6372ebde7
#
_entry.id   c5cb220842c6afbe0d9676b6372ebde7
#
_cell.length_a   1.000
_cell.length_b   1.000
_cell.length_c   1.000
_cell.angle_alpha   90.00
_cell.angle_beta   90.00
_cell.angle_gamma   90.00
#
_symmetry.space_group_name_H-M   'P 1'
#
loop_
_entity.id
_entity.type
_entity.pdbx_description
1 polymer ?
#
loop_
_entity_poly.entity_id
_entity_poly.type
_entity_poly.pdbx_seq_one_letter_code
_entity_poly.pdbx_strand_id
1 'polypeptide(L)'
;DNYLYQNRDNGFGLKEVLWKRVLDVNDRSLRYVVTGLGPKTNGITQESGFDITPASEIMAILCLANDEDDLRRRIENILLGFTYDNKPFTVKDLGVAGAITVLLKDALSPNLVQTTEHTAAFVHGGPFANIAHGCNSILATKMAMTFGDYAITEAGFGADLGAEKFYDIKCRKAGITPKLTVLVVTARALKMHGGCLLYTSPSPRDY
;
A
#
# COMPACT_ATOMS: atom_id res chain seq x y z
N ASP A 1 16.20 7.37 -12.25
CA ASP A 1 16.81 7.52 -13.58
C ASP A 1 17.67 8.78 -13.64
N ASN A 2 17.09 9.96 -13.38
CA ASN A 2 17.79 11.23 -13.51
C ASN A 2 19.04 11.32 -12.59
N TYR A 3 18.93 10.88 -11.35
CA TYR A 3 20.05 10.84 -10.40
C TYR A 3 21.18 9.93 -10.89
N LEU A 4 20.87 8.75 -11.38
CA LEU A 4 21.86 7.82 -11.94
C LEU A 4 22.53 8.41 -13.18
N TYR A 5 21.75 9.05 -14.05
CA TYR A 5 22.27 9.68 -15.25
C TYR A 5 23.22 10.84 -14.93
N GLN A 6 22.87 11.69 -13.96
CA GLN A 6 23.70 12.83 -13.56
C GLN A 6 24.97 12.42 -12.80
N ASN A 7 24.98 11.30 -12.11
CA ASN A 7 26.09 10.86 -11.28
C ASN A 7 26.93 9.75 -11.90
N ARG A 8 26.65 9.33 -13.15
CA ARG A 8 27.35 8.23 -13.82
C ARG A 8 28.88 8.45 -13.95
N ASP A 9 29.29 9.69 -14.15
CA ASP A 9 30.71 10.05 -14.37
C ASP A 9 31.47 10.19 -13.04
N ASN A 10 30.76 10.21 -11.90
CA ASN A 10 31.34 10.31 -10.55
C ASN A 10 31.63 8.92 -9.92
N GLY A 11 31.51 7.85 -10.69
CA GLY A 11 31.70 6.48 -10.18
C GLY A 11 30.56 5.99 -9.28
N PHE A 12 29.49 6.78 -9.13
CA PHE A 12 28.30 6.34 -8.40
C PHE A 12 27.48 5.39 -9.29
N GLY A 13 27.13 4.25 -8.71
CA GLY A 13 26.27 3.28 -9.37
C GLY A 13 25.48 2.46 -8.37
N LEU A 14 24.25 2.14 -8.73
CA LEU A 14 23.47 1.13 -8.05
C LEU A 14 23.66 -0.21 -8.77
N LYS A 15 23.95 -1.25 -8.01
CA LYS A 15 24.03 -2.62 -8.50
C LYS A 15 22.67 -3.09 -8.98
N GLU A 16 21.63 -2.69 -8.25
CA GLU A 16 20.23 -2.97 -8.55
C GLU A 16 19.33 -1.84 -8.07
N VAL A 17 18.20 -1.64 -8.78
CA VAL A 17 17.15 -0.70 -8.42
C VAL A 17 15.92 -1.52 -8.07
N LEU A 18 15.48 -1.46 -6.83
CA LEU A 18 14.34 -2.23 -6.32
C LEU A 18 13.02 -1.48 -6.48
N TRP A 19 13.04 -0.16 -6.37
CA TRP A 19 11.83 0.64 -6.40
C TRP A 19 11.36 0.86 -7.84
N LYS A 20 10.25 0.23 -8.15
CA LYS A 20 9.62 0.30 -9.46
C LYS A 20 8.82 1.59 -9.64
N ARG A 21 8.43 1.86 -10.87
CA ARG A 21 7.45 2.90 -11.18
C ARG A 21 6.08 2.49 -10.68
N VAL A 22 5.26 3.48 -10.34
CA VAL A 22 3.88 3.27 -9.90
C VAL A 22 2.93 3.89 -10.91
N LEU A 23 2.00 3.09 -11.39
CA LEU A 23 0.96 3.51 -12.33
C LEU A 23 -0.33 2.77 -11.96
N ASP A 24 -1.46 3.48 -11.97
CA ASP A 24 -2.76 2.88 -11.65
C ASP A 24 -3.26 1.99 -12.81
N VAL A 25 -2.50 0.96 -13.10
CA VAL A 25 -2.78 -0.05 -14.12
C VAL A 25 -2.34 -1.42 -13.64
N ASN A 26 -3.18 -2.44 -13.87
CA ASN A 26 -2.86 -3.82 -13.56
C ASN A 26 -2.62 -4.62 -14.85
N ASP A 27 -1.46 -4.40 -15.45
CA ASP A 27 -1.03 -5.12 -16.64
C ASP A 27 0.22 -5.97 -16.34
N ARG A 28 0.07 -7.29 -16.51
CA ARG A 28 1.18 -8.23 -16.26
C ARG A 28 2.37 -8.03 -17.19
N SER A 29 2.15 -7.51 -18.39
CA SER A 29 3.21 -7.24 -19.37
C SER A 29 4.13 -6.09 -18.96
N LEU A 30 3.66 -5.21 -18.04
CA LEU A 30 4.42 -4.06 -17.52
C LEU A 30 5.19 -4.36 -16.24
N ARG A 31 5.09 -5.57 -15.69
CA ARG A 31 5.79 -5.93 -14.44
C ARG A 31 7.31 -5.93 -14.58
N TYR A 32 7.79 -6.26 -15.80
CA TYR A 32 9.20 -6.24 -16.17
C TYR A 32 9.34 -5.61 -17.54
N VAL A 33 10.06 -4.51 -17.61
CA VAL A 33 10.30 -3.75 -18.85
C VAL A 33 11.75 -3.30 -18.90
N VAL A 34 12.26 -3.09 -20.09
CA VAL A 34 13.55 -2.41 -20.29
C VAL A 34 13.29 -0.95 -20.56
N THR A 35 13.86 -0.07 -19.74
CA THR A 35 13.74 1.39 -19.87
C THR A 35 15.05 2.02 -20.34
N GLY A 36 15.01 3.28 -20.81
CA GLY A 36 16.21 4.02 -21.24
C GLY A 36 16.76 3.60 -22.61
N LEU A 37 15.97 2.91 -23.43
CA LEU A 37 16.35 2.59 -24.82
C LEU A 37 16.33 3.84 -25.71
N GLY A 38 17.21 3.89 -26.71
CA GLY A 38 17.30 4.97 -27.69
C GLY A 38 18.39 5.98 -27.37
N PRO A 39 18.20 7.28 -27.66
CA PRO A 39 19.24 8.27 -27.47
C PRO A 39 19.61 8.47 -25.98
N LYS A 40 20.81 8.95 -25.75
CA LYS A 40 21.41 9.15 -24.43
C LYS A 40 20.55 10.00 -23.47
N THR A 41 19.73 10.86 -24.01
CA THR A 41 18.76 11.70 -23.28
C THR A 41 17.62 10.91 -22.64
N ASN A 42 17.40 9.67 -23.04
CA ASN A 42 16.39 8.79 -22.45
C ASN A 42 16.82 8.16 -21.10
N GLY A 43 18.04 8.44 -20.65
CA GLY A 43 18.56 7.95 -19.39
C GLY A 43 19.46 6.73 -19.53
N ILE A 44 19.54 5.93 -18.46
CA ILE A 44 20.35 4.72 -18.40
C ILE A 44 19.46 3.52 -18.75
N THR A 45 19.94 2.68 -19.66
CA THR A 45 19.24 1.43 -19.99
C THR A 45 19.30 0.47 -18.82
N GLN A 46 18.14 0.08 -18.32
CA GLN A 46 18.03 -0.83 -17.17
C GLN A 46 16.71 -1.60 -17.17
N GLU A 47 16.69 -2.74 -16.49
CA GLU A 47 15.46 -3.42 -16.16
C GLU A 47 14.68 -2.61 -15.10
N SER A 48 13.37 -2.55 -15.26
CA SER A 48 12.46 -1.87 -14.34
C SER A 48 11.07 -2.52 -14.45
N GLY A 49 10.06 -1.90 -13.88
CA GLY A 49 8.67 -2.37 -13.99
C GLY A 49 7.69 -1.35 -13.45
N PHE A 50 6.43 -1.75 -13.46
CA PHE A 50 5.33 -0.96 -12.92
C PHE A 50 4.58 -1.77 -11.87
N ASP A 51 4.38 -1.16 -10.70
CA ASP A 51 3.49 -1.64 -9.66
C ASP A 51 2.21 -0.80 -9.67
N ILE A 52 1.09 -1.43 -9.36
CA ILE A 52 -0.18 -0.72 -9.23
C ILE A 52 -0.16 0.16 -7.96
N THR A 53 -0.84 1.29 -7.98
CA THR A 53 -0.86 2.26 -6.87
C THR A 53 -1.12 1.64 -5.49
N PRO A 54 -2.09 0.72 -5.30
CA PRO A 54 -2.32 0.08 -3.99
C PRO A 54 -1.17 -0.82 -3.50
N ALA A 55 -0.24 -1.19 -4.39
CA ALA A 55 0.94 -2.00 -4.08
C ALA A 55 2.19 -1.18 -3.76
N SER A 56 2.12 0.15 -3.87
CA SER A 56 3.28 1.00 -3.63
C SER A 56 3.61 1.15 -2.14
N GLU A 57 4.89 1.29 -1.83
CA GLU A 57 5.35 1.63 -0.47
C GLU A 57 4.72 2.93 0.02
N ILE A 58 4.53 3.92 -0.86
CA ILE A 58 3.91 5.20 -0.52
C ILE A 58 2.49 5.00 -0.01
N MET A 59 1.69 4.15 -0.64
CA MET A 59 0.32 3.85 -0.18
C MET A 59 0.33 3.21 1.22
N ALA A 60 1.19 2.23 1.45
CA ALA A 60 1.32 1.57 2.75
C ALA A 60 1.81 2.54 3.84
N ILE A 61 2.81 3.37 3.52
CA ILE A 61 3.35 4.40 4.42
C ILE A 61 2.28 5.42 4.79
N LEU A 62 1.55 5.95 3.81
CA LEU A 62 0.46 6.92 4.02
C LEU A 62 -0.59 6.37 5.00
N CYS A 63 -0.97 5.11 4.85
CA CYS A 63 -1.97 4.47 5.70
C CYS A 63 -1.48 4.17 7.12
N LEU A 64 -0.17 4.04 7.32
CA LEU A 64 0.45 3.76 8.63
C LEU A 64 1.05 5.00 9.31
N ALA A 65 1.09 6.14 8.65
CA ALA A 65 1.59 7.39 9.22
C ALA A 65 0.61 7.94 10.28
N ASN A 66 1.16 8.51 11.35
CA ASN A 66 0.39 9.18 12.39
C ASN A 66 0.25 10.69 12.15
N ASP A 67 1.22 11.28 11.47
CA ASP A 67 1.34 12.71 11.18
C ASP A 67 2.32 12.94 10.02
N GLU A 68 2.53 14.20 9.64
CA GLU A 68 3.42 14.59 8.54
C GLU A 68 4.89 14.24 8.83
N ASP A 69 5.35 14.40 10.06
CA ASP A 69 6.73 14.09 10.44
C ASP A 69 6.99 12.57 10.40
N ASP A 70 6.03 11.77 10.85
CA ASP A 70 6.10 10.31 10.74
C ASP A 70 6.03 9.86 9.27
N LEU A 71 5.20 10.50 8.45
CA LEU A 71 5.14 10.27 7.00
C LEU A 71 6.51 10.51 6.36
N ARG A 72 7.10 11.68 6.59
CA ARG A 72 8.41 12.05 6.06
C ARG A 72 9.50 11.07 6.48
N ARG A 73 9.59 10.74 7.76
CA ARG A 73 10.58 9.80 8.30
C ARG A 73 10.48 8.42 7.64
N ARG A 74 9.25 7.94 7.39
CA ARG A 74 9.02 6.67 6.70
C ARG A 74 9.43 6.72 5.24
N ILE A 75 9.13 7.83 4.54
CA ILE A 75 9.54 8.06 3.16
C ILE A 75 11.07 8.07 3.06
N GLU A 76 11.77 8.73 3.98
CA GLU A 76 13.24 8.74 4.03
C GLU A 76 13.85 7.34 4.06
N ASN A 77 13.16 6.38 4.71
CA ASN A 77 13.64 5.01 4.88
C ASN A 77 13.25 4.05 3.73
N ILE A 78 12.54 4.50 2.71
CA ILE A 78 12.25 3.64 1.54
C ILE A 78 13.57 3.22 0.90
N LEU A 79 13.75 1.91 0.75
CA LEU A 79 14.91 1.32 0.08
C LEU A 79 14.74 1.42 -1.44
N LEU A 80 15.63 2.14 -2.09
CA LEU A 80 15.63 2.32 -3.54
C LEU A 80 16.44 1.25 -4.26
N GLY A 81 17.46 0.71 -3.60
CA GLY A 81 18.36 -0.28 -4.17
C GLY A 81 19.62 -0.49 -3.35
N PHE A 82 20.59 -1.19 -3.93
CA PHE A 82 21.90 -1.40 -3.32
C PHE A 82 23.00 -0.89 -4.21
N THR A 83 24.04 -0.30 -3.59
CA THR A 83 25.26 0.08 -4.28
C THR A 83 26.10 -1.16 -4.65
N TYR A 84 27.13 -0.99 -5.47
CA TYR A 84 28.07 -2.08 -5.80
C TYR A 84 28.80 -2.63 -4.57
N ASP A 85 28.94 -1.83 -3.50
CA ASP A 85 29.48 -2.27 -2.20
C ASP A 85 28.42 -2.96 -1.31
N ASN A 86 27.25 -3.29 -1.86
CA ASN A 86 26.09 -3.87 -1.15
C ASN A 86 25.58 -3.00 0.03
N LYS A 87 25.77 -1.68 -0.03
CA LYS A 87 25.17 -0.75 0.92
C LYS A 87 23.77 -0.37 0.48
N PRO A 88 22.78 -0.29 1.40
CA PRO A 88 21.45 0.19 1.07
C PRO A 88 21.52 1.65 0.62
N PHE A 89 20.73 1.98 -0.41
CA PHE A 89 20.54 3.33 -0.91
C PHE A 89 19.06 3.69 -0.77
N THR A 90 18.77 4.72 0.00
CA THR A 90 17.40 5.07 0.41
C THR A 90 16.95 6.41 -0.21
N VAL A 91 15.67 6.75 -0.02
CA VAL A 91 15.14 8.06 -0.41
C VAL A 91 15.85 9.20 0.33
N LYS A 92 16.31 8.96 1.56
CA LYS A 92 17.13 9.92 2.30
C LYS A 92 18.44 10.23 1.57
N ASP A 93 19.13 9.21 1.08
CA ASP A 93 20.38 9.35 0.34
C ASP A 93 20.16 10.07 -1.00
N LEU A 94 18.99 9.84 -1.62
CA LEU A 94 18.57 10.55 -2.83
C LEU A 94 18.23 12.04 -2.57
N GLY A 95 17.85 12.39 -1.34
CA GLY A 95 17.59 13.77 -0.93
C GLY A 95 16.23 14.33 -1.37
N VAL A 96 15.23 13.49 -1.69
CA VAL A 96 13.93 13.94 -2.23
C VAL A 96 12.74 13.73 -1.29
N ALA A 97 12.96 13.25 -0.08
CA ALA A 97 11.90 12.96 0.87
C ALA A 97 11.00 14.17 1.14
N GLY A 98 11.58 15.37 1.31
CA GLY A 98 10.81 16.59 1.54
C GLY A 98 9.88 16.92 0.37
N ALA A 99 10.35 16.78 -0.88
CA ALA A 99 9.51 17.01 -2.07
C ALA A 99 8.35 16.01 -2.14
N ILE A 100 8.59 14.74 -1.83
CA ILE A 100 7.53 13.72 -1.78
C ILE A 100 6.52 14.04 -0.68
N THR A 101 6.97 14.44 0.52
CA THR A 101 6.08 14.81 1.63
C THR A 101 5.18 15.98 1.26
N VAL A 102 5.72 17.02 0.61
CA VAL A 102 4.92 18.18 0.15
C VAL A 102 3.85 17.75 -0.86
N LEU A 103 4.18 16.88 -1.81
CA LEU A 103 3.21 16.35 -2.78
C LEU A 103 2.09 15.54 -2.12
N LEU A 104 2.38 14.90 -0.99
CA LEU A 104 1.42 14.06 -0.26
C LEU A 104 0.67 14.81 0.85
N LYS A 105 0.91 16.11 1.03
CA LYS A 105 0.33 16.90 2.12
C LYS A 105 -1.20 16.78 2.17
N ASP A 106 -1.87 17.01 1.05
CA ASP A 106 -3.33 16.94 0.99
C ASP A 106 -3.82 15.48 1.05
N ALA A 107 -3.04 14.54 0.51
CA ALA A 107 -3.34 13.13 0.55
C ALA A 107 -3.29 12.54 1.97
N LEU A 108 -2.63 13.19 2.93
CA LEU A 108 -2.58 12.77 4.32
C LEU A 108 -3.92 13.00 5.07
N SER A 109 -4.79 13.83 4.53
CA SER A 109 -6.08 14.15 5.14
C SER A 109 -7.16 13.15 4.72
N PRO A 110 -7.79 12.41 5.66
CA PRO A 110 -8.90 11.53 5.34
C PRO A 110 -10.10 12.27 4.73
N ASN A 111 -10.73 11.65 3.74
CA ASN A 111 -11.97 12.18 3.15
C ASN A 111 -13.16 11.78 4.01
N LEU A 112 -13.96 12.77 4.41
CA LEU A 112 -15.24 12.54 5.07
C LEU A 112 -16.34 12.54 4.01
N VAL A 113 -17.09 11.46 3.93
CA VAL A 113 -18.21 11.28 3.01
C VAL A 113 -19.47 10.86 3.76
N GLN A 114 -20.61 11.05 3.14
CA GLN A 114 -21.91 10.58 3.65
C GLN A 114 -22.37 9.37 2.82
N THR A 115 -22.76 8.31 3.52
CA THR A 115 -23.34 7.12 2.88
C THR A 115 -24.78 7.39 2.45
N THR A 116 -25.36 6.51 1.63
CA THR A 116 -26.79 6.57 1.24
C THR A 116 -27.74 6.47 2.43
N GLU A 117 -27.31 5.85 3.52
CA GLU A 117 -28.05 5.75 4.79
C GLU A 117 -27.77 6.92 5.73
N HIS A 118 -27.22 8.01 5.22
CA HIS A 118 -26.90 9.23 5.97
C HIS A 118 -25.90 9.06 7.13
N THR A 119 -25.12 7.99 7.11
CA THR A 119 -24.05 7.75 8.07
C THR A 119 -22.74 8.34 7.58
N ALA A 120 -21.97 8.98 8.46
CA ALA A 120 -20.65 9.48 8.13
C ALA A 120 -19.66 8.33 7.90
N ALA A 121 -18.78 8.46 6.88
CA ALA A 121 -17.73 7.50 6.61
C ALA A 121 -16.42 8.21 6.26
N PHE A 122 -15.30 7.75 6.82
CA PHE A 122 -13.98 8.19 6.43
C PHE A 122 -13.39 7.26 5.38
N VAL A 123 -13.02 7.81 4.23
CA VAL A 123 -12.36 7.08 3.14
C VAL A 123 -10.93 7.60 3.01
N HIS A 124 -9.96 6.73 3.23
CA HIS A 124 -8.56 7.15 3.20
C HIS A 124 -7.61 5.99 2.94
N GLY A 125 -6.83 6.11 1.85
CA GLY A 125 -5.89 5.10 1.42
C GLY A 125 -6.59 3.87 0.84
N GLY A 126 -5.82 2.94 0.33
CA GLY A 126 -6.35 1.72 -0.30
C GLY A 126 -5.27 0.67 -0.53
N PRO A 127 -4.44 0.33 0.49
CA PRO A 127 -3.43 -0.71 0.33
C PRO A 127 -4.12 -2.07 0.21
N PHE A 128 -3.68 -2.90 -0.73
CA PHE A 128 -4.21 -4.26 -0.86
C PHE A 128 -3.71 -5.16 0.27
N ALA A 129 -4.61 -5.93 0.90
CA ALA A 129 -4.25 -6.82 2.00
C ALA A 129 -3.35 -8.00 1.58
N ASN A 130 -3.36 -8.40 0.31
CA ASN A 130 -2.46 -9.42 -0.22
C ASN A 130 -1.04 -8.90 -0.49
N ILE A 131 -0.82 -7.59 -0.45
CA ILE A 131 0.47 -6.94 -0.71
C ILE A 131 0.96 -6.19 0.53
N ALA A 132 0.07 -5.43 1.18
CA ALA A 132 0.35 -4.64 2.37
C ALA A 132 -0.60 -5.06 3.51
N HIS A 133 -0.96 -4.13 4.41
CA HIS A 133 -1.81 -4.44 5.56
C HIS A 133 -3.32 -4.42 5.27
N GLY A 134 -3.75 -3.99 4.06
CA GLY A 134 -5.18 -3.80 3.73
C GLY A 134 -5.83 -2.73 4.60
N CYS A 135 -7.12 -2.53 4.47
CA CYS A 135 -7.93 -1.57 5.24
C CYS A 135 -7.49 -0.09 5.10
N ASN A 136 -8.27 0.81 5.68
CA ASN A 136 -8.00 2.26 5.63
C ASN A 136 -6.83 2.69 6.54
N SER A 137 -6.54 3.99 6.55
CA SER A 137 -5.43 4.55 7.34
C SER A 137 -5.67 4.55 8.85
N ILE A 138 -4.57 4.66 9.60
CA ILE A 138 -4.60 4.89 11.05
C ILE A 138 -5.31 6.20 11.38
N LEU A 139 -5.04 7.27 10.61
CA LEU A 139 -5.66 8.58 10.80
C LEU A 139 -7.18 8.51 10.66
N ALA A 140 -7.69 7.90 9.58
CA ALA A 140 -9.13 7.75 9.36
C ALA A 140 -9.79 6.95 10.50
N THR A 141 -9.16 5.88 10.97
CA THR A 141 -9.70 5.09 12.09
C THR A 141 -9.73 5.89 13.39
N LYS A 142 -8.65 6.62 13.71
CA LYS A 142 -8.60 7.48 14.90
C LYS A 142 -9.64 8.60 14.84
N MET A 143 -9.82 9.22 13.67
CA MET A 143 -10.87 10.22 13.46
C MET A 143 -12.27 9.64 13.65
N ALA A 144 -12.55 8.47 13.09
CA ALA A 144 -13.83 7.78 13.29
C ALA A 144 -14.09 7.48 14.78
N MET A 145 -13.07 7.05 15.51
CA MET A 145 -13.16 6.81 16.96
C MET A 145 -13.33 8.10 17.78
N THR A 146 -12.88 9.24 17.27
CA THR A 146 -13.01 10.53 17.96
C THR A 146 -14.39 11.14 17.77
N PHE A 147 -14.97 10.99 16.56
CA PHE A 147 -16.22 11.67 16.19
C PHE A 147 -17.45 10.78 16.30
N GLY A 148 -17.30 9.46 16.43
CA GLY A 148 -18.42 8.52 16.53
C GLY A 148 -18.44 7.76 17.87
N ASP A 149 -19.62 7.40 18.31
CA ASP A 149 -19.81 6.50 19.46
C ASP A 149 -19.30 5.09 19.15
N TYR A 150 -19.39 4.71 17.88
CA TYR A 150 -18.88 3.45 17.33
C TYR A 150 -18.10 3.73 16.06
N ALA A 151 -16.89 3.19 15.99
CA ALA A 151 -16.06 3.16 14.77
C ALA A 151 -16.05 1.74 14.21
N ILE A 152 -16.60 1.57 13.03
CA ILE A 152 -16.65 0.29 12.32
C ILE A 152 -15.68 0.37 11.15
N THR A 153 -14.80 -0.61 11.02
CA THR A 153 -13.82 -0.69 9.92
C THR A 153 -13.74 -2.11 9.39
N GLU A 154 -13.36 -2.23 8.13
CA GLU A 154 -13.03 -3.52 7.54
C GLU A 154 -11.61 -3.95 7.93
N ALA A 155 -11.32 -5.24 7.79
CA ALA A 155 -9.98 -5.78 7.91
C ALA A 155 -9.34 -6.16 6.55
N GLY A 156 -10.09 -6.07 5.48
CA GLY A 156 -9.69 -6.41 4.11
C GLY A 156 -9.61 -7.93 3.86
N PHE A 157 -10.01 -8.40 2.69
CA PHE A 157 -9.95 -9.81 2.28
C PHE A 157 -10.53 -10.82 3.30
N GLY A 158 -10.05 -12.08 3.27
CA GLY A 158 -10.41 -13.11 4.22
C GLY A 158 -9.75 -12.91 5.59
N ALA A 159 -10.31 -13.55 6.62
CA ALA A 159 -9.84 -13.42 7.99
C ALA A 159 -8.40 -13.96 8.18
N ASP A 160 -8.04 -14.96 7.40
CA ASP A 160 -6.71 -15.58 7.35
C ASP A 160 -5.60 -14.67 6.79
N LEU A 161 -5.98 -13.56 6.15
CA LEU A 161 -5.05 -12.61 5.55
C LEU A 161 -5.28 -11.19 6.10
N GLY A 162 -6.46 -10.63 5.88
CA GLY A 162 -6.75 -9.25 6.22
C GLY A 162 -6.92 -9.01 7.72
N ALA A 163 -7.63 -9.88 8.43
CA ALA A 163 -7.80 -9.73 9.87
C ALA A 163 -6.47 -9.91 10.62
N GLU A 164 -5.65 -10.88 10.23
CA GLU A 164 -4.32 -11.07 10.81
C GLU A 164 -3.47 -9.81 10.67
N LYS A 165 -3.37 -9.26 9.46
CA LYS A 165 -2.62 -8.01 9.22
C LYS A 165 -3.22 -6.79 9.92
N PHE A 166 -4.54 -6.71 10.00
CA PHE A 166 -5.22 -5.65 10.73
C PHE A 166 -4.81 -5.64 12.21
N TYR A 167 -4.84 -6.79 12.87
CA TYR A 167 -4.44 -6.90 14.27
C TYR A 167 -2.94 -6.73 14.47
N ASP A 168 -2.14 -7.46 13.71
CA ASP A 168 -0.69 -7.56 13.94
C ASP A 168 0.10 -6.38 13.39
N ILE A 169 -0.41 -5.69 12.37
CA ILE A 169 0.27 -4.53 11.80
C ILE A 169 -0.43 -3.25 12.22
N LYS A 170 -1.68 -3.04 11.78
CA LYS A 170 -2.37 -1.75 11.96
C LYS A 170 -2.69 -1.46 13.42
N CYS A 171 -3.33 -2.40 14.12
CA CYS A 171 -3.73 -2.18 15.51
C CYS A 171 -2.53 -1.97 16.41
N ARG A 172 -1.48 -2.77 16.28
CA ARG A 172 -0.23 -2.59 17.04
C ARG A 172 0.41 -1.24 16.78
N LYS A 173 0.50 -0.85 15.50
CA LYS A 173 1.11 0.43 15.10
C LYS A 173 0.32 1.64 15.57
N ALA A 174 -1.01 1.53 15.57
CA ALA A 174 -1.92 2.61 15.96
C ALA A 174 -2.20 2.68 17.47
N GLY A 175 -1.86 1.64 18.22
CA GLY A 175 -2.25 1.50 19.63
C GLY A 175 -3.76 1.32 19.80
N ILE A 176 -4.43 0.65 18.84
CA ILE A 176 -5.88 0.43 18.83
C ILE A 176 -6.17 -1.01 19.24
N THR A 177 -7.15 -1.18 20.14
CA THR A 177 -7.65 -2.50 20.53
C THR A 177 -9.13 -2.59 20.16
N PRO A 178 -9.51 -3.35 19.12
CA PRO A 178 -10.91 -3.58 18.78
C PRO A 178 -11.66 -4.26 19.93
N LYS A 179 -12.86 -3.76 20.23
CA LYS A 179 -13.71 -4.33 21.28
C LYS A 179 -14.62 -5.44 20.79
N LEU A 180 -14.88 -5.47 19.48
CA LEU A 180 -15.75 -6.44 18.85
C LEU A 180 -15.20 -6.78 17.46
N THR A 181 -15.28 -8.04 17.09
CA THR A 181 -15.02 -8.55 15.74
C THR A 181 -16.28 -9.21 15.21
N VAL A 182 -16.72 -8.75 14.03
CA VAL A 182 -17.82 -9.36 13.30
C VAL A 182 -17.25 -10.23 12.20
N LEU A 183 -17.45 -11.54 12.31
CA LEU A 183 -17.01 -12.51 11.31
C LEU A 183 -18.18 -12.80 10.36
N VAL A 184 -18.03 -12.45 9.09
CA VAL A 184 -18.98 -12.74 8.03
C VAL A 184 -18.61 -14.06 7.36
N VAL A 185 -19.49 -15.07 7.52
CA VAL A 185 -19.27 -16.42 6.98
C VAL A 185 -20.43 -16.78 6.05
N THR A 186 -20.11 -17.10 4.79
CA THR A 186 -21.12 -17.56 3.84
C THR A 186 -21.13 -19.09 3.74
N ALA A 187 -22.29 -19.67 3.49
CA ALA A 187 -22.42 -21.11 3.25
C ALA A 187 -21.55 -21.59 2.08
N ARG A 188 -21.38 -20.74 1.05
CA ARG A 188 -20.52 -21.01 -0.10
C ARG A 188 -19.04 -21.09 0.31
N ALA A 189 -18.57 -20.19 1.16
CA ALA A 189 -17.20 -20.19 1.66
C ALA A 189 -16.93 -21.45 2.49
N LEU A 190 -17.86 -21.83 3.40
CA LEU A 190 -17.75 -23.06 4.18
C LEU A 190 -17.67 -24.30 3.30
N LYS A 191 -18.51 -24.40 2.29
CA LYS A 191 -18.48 -25.52 1.33
C LYS A 191 -17.16 -25.60 0.58
N MET A 192 -16.67 -24.46 0.08
CA MET A 192 -15.41 -24.38 -0.67
C MET A 192 -14.22 -24.80 0.20
N HIS A 193 -14.10 -24.24 1.39
CA HIS A 193 -12.99 -24.56 2.31
C HIS A 193 -13.12 -25.96 2.93
N GLY A 194 -14.33 -26.48 3.03
CA GLY A 194 -14.58 -27.86 3.45
C GLY A 194 -14.34 -28.94 2.38
N GLY A 195 -13.82 -28.56 1.20
CA GLY A 195 -13.53 -29.48 0.10
C GLY A 195 -14.76 -29.94 -0.68
N CYS A 196 -15.93 -29.30 -0.50
CA CYS A 196 -17.13 -29.61 -1.25
C CYS A 196 -17.06 -29.04 -2.67
N LEU A 197 -17.35 -29.86 -3.66
CA LEU A 197 -17.45 -29.42 -5.05
C LEU A 197 -18.66 -28.47 -5.20
N LEU A 198 -18.41 -27.20 -5.52
CA LEU A 198 -19.43 -26.16 -5.63
C LEU A 198 -20.52 -26.47 -6.68
N TYR A 199 -20.19 -27.28 -7.68
CA TYR A 199 -21.10 -27.67 -8.76
C TYR A 199 -22.08 -28.81 -8.38
N THR A 200 -21.82 -29.54 -7.30
CA THR A 200 -22.65 -30.68 -6.87
C THR A 200 -23.59 -30.33 -5.72
N SER A 201 -23.53 -29.10 -5.23
CA SER A 201 -24.34 -28.64 -4.11
C SER A 201 -25.35 -27.59 -4.57
N PRO A 202 -26.67 -27.81 -4.39
CA PRO A 202 -27.66 -26.84 -4.79
C PRO A 202 -27.42 -25.49 -4.08
N SER A 203 -27.52 -24.39 -4.84
CA SER A 203 -27.47 -23.04 -4.31
C SER A 203 -28.74 -22.78 -3.48
N PRO A 204 -28.68 -21.98 -2.40
CA PRO A 204 -29.87 -21.53 -1.70
C PRO A 204 -30.89 -20.75 -2.57
N ARG A 205 -30.48 -20.40 -3.81
CA ARG A 205 -31.38 -19.74 -4.81
C ARG A 205 -32.10 -20.73 -5.70
N ASP A 206 -31.81 -22.01 -5.58
CA ASP A 206 -32.44 -23.06 -6.41
C ASP A 206 -33.69 -23.66 -5.73
N TYR A 207 -34.18 -23.01 -4.67
CA TYR A 207 -35.45 -23.32 -3.98
C TYR A 207 -36.38 -22.14 -3.96
#